data_a49e6c03cbb71f118f8d5bb170bc0c18
#
_entry.id   a49e6c03cbb71f118f8d5bb170bc0c18
#
_cell.length_a   1.000
_cell.length_b   1.000
_cell.length_c   1.000
_cell.angle_alpha   90.00
_cell.angle_beta   90.00
_cell.angle_gamma   90.00
#
_symmetry.space_group_name_H-M   'P 1'
#
loop_
_entity.id
_entity.type
_entity.pdbx_description
1 polymer ?
#
loop_
_entity_poly.entity_id
_entity_poly.type
_entity_poly.pdbx_seq_one_letter_code
_entity_poly.pdbx_strand_id
1 'polypeptide(L)'
;TPLSVCCGERVGADGTEITPDDIYEYVHAEGKLPQTSAVNVADYAEEFHRWTKQGCCVVHFCISSDFSSTYQNACLAAKEVGNVFVVDSRNLSTGQGLLVLHAAEMAANGYYAQEIWETCSAMAKRVEASFVIDSLDYLYKGGRCSALGAFGGNLLRLKPCIEVRDGKMTPGKKYRGRIEKVMLQYVEDRLQNRTDIDKHRIFITH
;
A
#
# COMPACT_ATOMS: atom_id res chain seq x y z
N THR A 1 11.97 4.58 2.61
CA THR A 1 12.91 3.67 1.92
C THR A 1 12.20 3.10 0.70
N PRO A 2 12.59 3.47 -0.53
CA PRO A 2 11.92 3.01 -1.75
C PRO A 2 12.16 1.50 -1.99
N LEU A 3 11.22 0.87 -2.70
CA LEU A 3 11.41 -0.47 -3.27
C LEU A 3 12.41 -0.38 -4.43
N SER A 4 13.00 -1.50 -4.83
CA SER A 4 13.73 -1.58 -6.09
C SER A 4 12.78 -2.05 -7.20
N VAL A 5 12.85 -1.38 -8.36
CA VAL A 5 12.12 -1.75 -9.57
C VAL A 5 13.11 -2.25 -10.61
N CYS A 6 12.79 -3.37 -11.25
CA CYS A 6 13.59 -4.01 -12.27
C CYS A 6 12.83 -4.01 -13.61
N CYS A 7 13.31 -3.23 -14.56
CA CYS A 7 12.83 -3.17 -15.93
C CYS A 7 13.86 -3.84 -16.85
N GLY A 8 13.81 -5.18 -16.99
CA GLY A 8 14.83 -5.93 -17.69
C GLY A 8 16.16 -5.91 -16.95
N GLU A 9 17.19 -5.35 -17.58
CA GLU A 9 18.53 -5.20 -16.98
C GLU A 9 18.67 -3.91 -16.13
N ARG A 10 17.77 -2.94 -16.31
CA ARG A 10 17.76 -1.70 -15.53
C ARG A 10 17.10 -1.92 -14.19
N VAL A 11 17.85 -1.69 -13.11
CA VAL A 11 17.35 -1.75 -11.73
C VAL A 11 17.55 -0.39 -11.08
N GLY A 12 16.54 0.10 -10.37
CA GLY A 12 16.62 1.39 -9.69
C GLY A 12 15.57 1.54 -8.60
N ALA A 13 15.72 2.60 -7.80
CA ALA A 13 14.79 2.94 -6.73
C ALA A 13 13.46 3.47 -7.30
N ASP A 14 12.36 2.95 -6.78
CA ASP A 14 11.00 3.34 -7.18
C ASP A 14 10.74 4.82 -6.93
N GLY A 15 10.21 5.49 -7.97
CA GLY A 15 9.81 6.90 -7.93
C GLY A 15 10.96 7.91 -7.98
N THR A 16 12.22 7.47 -7.92
CA THR A 16 13.40 8.34 -8.00
C THR A 16 14.31 8.03 -9.19
N GLU A 17 14.64 6.77 -9.39
CA GLU A 17 15.49 6.30 -10.49
C GLU A 17 14.68 5.60 -11.59
N ILE A 18 13.54 5.02 -11.23
CA ILE A 18 12.55 4.46 -12.16
C ILE A 18 11.22 5.15 -11.88
N THR A 19 10.77 5.90 -12.86
CA THR A 19 9.52 6.66 -12.81
C THR A 19 8.34 5.86 -13.37
N PRO A 20 7.08 6.28 -13.15
CA PRO A 20 5.92 5.68 -13.80
C PRO A 20 6.03 5.67 -15.34
N ASP A 21 6.60 6.72 -15.94
CA ASP A 21 6.77 6.80 -17.39
C ASP A 21 7.75 5.74 -17.88
N ASP A 22 8.88 5.54 -17.19
CA ASP A 22 9.83 4.45 -17.49
C ASP A 22 9.14 3.07 -17.45
N ILE A 23 8.24 2.85 -16.47
CA ILE A 23 7.49 1.61 -16.35
C ILE A 23 6.56 1.42 -17.55
N TYR A 24 5.82 2.46 -17.95
CA TYR A 24 4.92 2.38 -19.10
C TYR A 24 5.68 2.18 -20.40
N GLU A 25 6.79 2.86 -20.60
CA GLU A 25 7.66 2.66 -21.76
C GLU A 25 8.18 1.23 -21.83
N TYR A 26 8.67 0.69 -20.71
CA TYR A 26 9.14 -0.71 -20.64
C TYR A 26 8.03 -1.72 -20.98
N VAL A 27 6.85 -1.54 -20.39
CA VAL A 27 5.70 -2.44 -20.66
C VAL A 27 5.27 -2.34 -22.12
N HIS A 28 5.31 -1.16 -22.71
CA HIS A 28 4.92 -0.95 -24.10
C HIS A 28 5.93 -1.59 -25.08
N ALA A 29 7.21 -1.48 -24.77
CA ALA A 29 8.29 -2.02 -25.61
C ALA A 29 8.39 -3.55 -25.49
N GLU A 30 8.34 -4.09 -24.27
CA GLU A 30 8.64 -5.49 -23.99
C GLU A 30 7.39 -6.38 -23.81
N GLY A 31 6.22 -5.79 -23.60
CA GLY A 31 4.98 -6.52 -23.31
C GLY A 31 4.98 -7.24 -21.96
N LYS A 32 5.97 -6.96 -21.11
CA LYS A 32 6.17 -7.58 -19.80
C LYS A 32 6.03 -6.54 -18.70
N LEU A 33 5.56 -6.96 -17.52
CA LEU A 33 5.61 -6.10 -16.35
C LEU A 33 7.01 -6.06 -15.73
N PRO A 34 7.45 -4.90 -15.19
CA PRO A 34 8.63 -4.85 -14.34
C PRO A 34 8.41 -5.67 -13.07
N GLN A 35 9.50 -6.05 -12.44
CA GLN A 35 9.48 -6.74 -11.16
C GLN A 35 9.89 -5.77 -10.06
N THR A 36 9.36 -5.99 -8.86
CA THR A 36 9.76 -5.24 -7.66
C THR A 36 10.40 -6.17 -6.65
N SER A 37 11.40 -5.70 -5.94
CA SER A 37 11.96 -6.38 -4.78
C SER A 37 11.74 -5.56 -3.51
N ALA A 38 11.49 -6.30 -2.42
CA ALA A 38 11.37 -5.69 -1.10
C ALA A 38 12.70 -5.07 -0.68
N VAL A 39 12.63 -3.97 0.07
CA VAL A 39 13.79 -3.40 0.74
C VAL A 39 14.44 -4.46 1.62
N ASN A 40 15.75 -4.63 1.53
CA ASN A 40 16.47 -5.62 2.32
C ASN A 40 16.73 -5.12 3.76
N VAL A 41 17.20 -6.02 4.63
CA VAL A 41 17.44 -5.72 6.05
C VAL A 41 18.55 -4.68 6.23
N ALA A 42 19.59 -4.73 5.41
CA ALA A 42 20.74 -3.82 5.53
C ALA A 42 20.35 -2.38 5.18
N ASP A 43 19.59 -2.18 4.11
CA ASP A 43 19.10 -0.86 3.70
C ASP A 43 18.17 -0.25 4.77
N TYR A 44 17.31 -1.08 5.38
CA TYR A 44 16.50 -0.63 6.51
C TYR A 44 17.35 -0.27 7.73
N ALA A 45 18.35 -1.09 8.07
CA ALA A 45 19.22 -0.83 9.20
C ALA A 45 20.01 0.48 9.02
N GLU A 46 20.51 0.74 7.83
CA GLU A 46 21.20 1.99 7.48
C GLU A 46 20.27 3.20 7.69
N GLU A 47 19.05 3.16 7.12
CA GLU A 47 18.10 4.26 7.25
C GLU A 47 17.64 4.46 8.71
N PHE A 48 17.41 3.38 9.45
CA PHE A 48 17.04 3.49 10.86
C PHE A 48 18.18 4.06 11.71
N HIS A 49 19.41 3.64 11.47
CA HIS A 49 20.60 4.20 12.13
C HIS A 49 20.76 5.68 11.86
N ARG A 50 20.41 6.16 10.67
CA ARG A 50 20.50 7.57 10.34
C ARG A 50 19.69 8.45 11.32
N TRP A 51 18.56 7.96 11.78
CA TRP A 51 17.69 8.68 12.71
C TRP A 51 18.00 8.38 14.18
N THR A 52 18.22 7.12 14.53
CA THR A 52 18.45 6.75 15.92
C THR A 52 19.77 7.29 16.47
N LYS A 53 20.83 7.42 15.66
CA LYS A 53 22.09 8.09 16.02
C LYS A 53 21.91 9.58 16.32
N GLN A 54 20.82 10.20 15.89
CA GLN A 54 20.45 11.57 16.21
C GLN A 54 19.59 11.67 17.49
N GLY A 55 19.40 10.55 18.20
CA GLY A 55 18.56 10.48 19.40
C GLY A 55 17.06 10.35 19.12
N CYS A 56 16.65 10.11 17.86
CA CYS A 56 15.25 9.92 17.51
C CYS A 56 14.79 8.49 17.78
N CYS A 57 13.53 8.34 18.17
CA CYS A 57 12.79 7.09 18.03
C CYS A 57 12.10 7.07 16.65
N VAL A 58 12.10 5.91 15.98
CA VAL A 58 11.51 5.76 14.65
C VAL A 58 10.22 4.95 14.73
N VAL A 59 9.15 5.46 14.13
CA VAL A 59 7.95 4.66 13.86
C VAL A 59 7.86 4.47 12.35
N HIS A 60 8.08 3.24 11.89
CA HIS A 60 8.14 2.89 10.48
C HIS A 60 6.87 2.16 10.05
N PHE A 61 6.31 2.52 8.88
CA PHE A 61 5.11 1.91 8.32
C PHE A 61 5.45 1.12 7.08
N CYS A 62 5.00 -0.12 7.04
CA CYS A 62 5.10 -0.98 5.86
C CYS A 62 3.72 -1.23 5.25
N ILE A 63 3.69 -1.48 3.94
CA ILE A 63 2.53 -2.10 3.31
C ILE A 63 2.27 -3.47 3.97
N SER A 64 1.06 -3.99 3.78
CA SER A 64 0.67 -5.26 4.38
C SER A 64 1.73 -6.35 4.21
N SER A 65 2.00 -7.06 5.29
CA SER A 65 2.89 -8.23 5.31
C SER A 65 2.43 -9.37 4.39
N ASP A 66 1.15 -9.36 3.97
CA ASP A 66 0.62 -10.28 2.96
C ASP A 66 0.98 -9.88 1.51
N PHE A 67 1.46 -8.65 1.27
CA PHE A 67 1.84 -8.18 -0.06
C PHE A 67 3.34 -8.26 -0.33
N SER A 68 4.16 -8.11 0.72
CA SER A 68 5.61 -8.00 0.60
C SER A 68 6.32 -8.42 1.86
N SER A 69 7.55 -8.89 1.73
CA SER A 69 8.45 -9.15 2.87
C SER A 69 9.04 -7.89 3.51
N THR A 70 8.70 -6.68 3.04
CA THR A 70 9.19 -5.41 3.59
C THR A 70 8.97 -5.29 5.09
N TYR A 71 7.78 -5.69 5.59
CA TYR A 71 7.49 -5.68 7.02
C TYR A 71 8.45 -6.58 7.84
N GLN A 72 8.66 -7.81 7.38
CA GLN A 72 9.56 -8.75 8.07
C GLN A 72 11.00 -8.24 8.07
N ASN A 73 11.47 -7.72 6.93
CA ASN A 73 12.83 -7.16 6.81
C ASN A 73 13.00 -5.93 7.71
N ALA A 74 12.01 -5.04 7.75
CA ALA A 74 12.01 -3.89 8.65
C ALA A 74 12.03 -4.30 10.14
N CYS A 75 11.27 -5.34 10.51
CA CYS A 75 11.28 -5.87 11.88
C CYS A 75 12.63 -6.46 12.27
N LEU A 76 13.33 -7.14 11.36
CA LEU A 76 14.68 -7.65 11.60
C LEU A 76 15.67 -6.51 11.81
N ALA A 77 15.66 -5.51 10.93
CA ALA A 77 16.49 -4.31 11.06
C ALA A 77 16.20 -3.54 12.37
N ALA A 78 14.92 -3.41 12.72
CA ALA A 78 14.51 -2.71 13.95
C ALA A 78 15.05 -3.38 15.22
N LYS A 79 15.12 -4.72 15.25
CA LYS A 79 15.70 -5.48 16.36
C LYS A 79 17.22 -5.24 16.51
N GLU A 80 17.90 -5.09 15.37
CA GLU A 80 19.34 -4.83 15.35
C GLU A 80 19.66 -3.41 15.81
N VAL A 81 18.91 -2.43 15.29
CA VAL A 81 19.19 -0.99 15.53
C VAL A 81 18.69 -0.51 16.90
N GLY A 82 17.53 -0.99 17.35
CA GLY A 82 16.86 -0.50 18.55
C GLY A 82 16.16 0.86 18.36
N ASN A 83 15.26 1.20 19.28
CA ASN A 83 14.46 2.44 19.24
C ASN A 83 13.65 2.62 17.93
N VAL A 84 13.27 1.52 17.31
CA VAL A 84 12.49 1.47 16.07
C VAL A 84 11.24 0.61 16.29
N PHE A 85 10.09 1.16 15.96
CA PHE A 85 8.78 0.52 16.06
C PHE A 85 8.21 0.34 14.65
N VAL A 86 7.91 -0.89 14.25
CA VAL A 86 7.44 -1.19 12.89
C VAL A 86 5.94 -1.51 12.92
N VAL A 87 5.16 -0.81 12.11
CA VAL A 87 3.72 -1.01 11.94
C VAL A 87 3.45 -1.76 10.66
N ASP A 88 2.79 -2.92 10.75
CA ASP A 88 2.13 -3.54 9.61
C ASP A 88 0.83 -2.78 9.35
N SER A 89 0.76 -2.02 8.27
CA SER A 89 -0.46 -1.26 7.95
C SER A 89 -1.64 -2.15 7.59
N ARG A 90 -1.42 -3.43 7.28
CA ARG A 90 -2.42 -4.34 6.71
C ARG A 90 -3.12 -3.75 5.49
N ASN A 91 -2.46 -2.82 4.83
CA ASN A 91 -3.01 -2.00 3.76
C ASN A 91 -1.93 -1.65 2.73
N LEU A 92 -2.29 -0.79 1.77
CA LEU A 92 -1.38 -0.22 0.78
C LEU A 92 -1.77 1.23 0.48
N SER A 93 -0.91 1.94 -0.26
CA SER A 93 -1.16 3.28 -0.79
C SER A 93 -1.73 4.23 0.29
N THR A 94 -2.79 4.95 -0.03
CA THR A 94 -3.44 5.90 0.89
C THR A 94 -4.06 5.25 2.13
N GLY A 95 -4.38 3.97 2.10
CA GLY A 95 -4.79 3.23 3.31
C GLY A 95 -3.66 3.18 4.36
N GLN A 96 -2.42 2.92 3.94
CA GLN A 96 -1.24 3.10 4.80
C GLN A 96 -1.03 4.57 5.14
N GLY A 97 -1.21 5.48 4.16
CA GLY A 97 -1.05 6.92 4.34
C GLY A 97 -1.92 7.50 5.45
N LEU A 98 -3.13 6.98 5.65
CA LEU A 98 -4.00 7.37 6.77
C LEU A 98 -3.37 7.10 8.13
N LEU A 99 -2.69 5.98 8.28
CA LEU A 99 -1.98 5.63 9.52
C LEU A 99 -0.77 6.52 9.73
N VAL A 100 0.00 6.80 8.67
CA VAL A 100 1.16 7.68 8.72
C VAL A 100 0.76 9.10 9.14
N LEU A 101 -0.32 9.62 8.57
CA LEU A 101 -0.85 10.94 8.92
C LEU A 101 -1.27 10.99 10.39
N HIS A 102 -1.99 9.98 10.86
CA HIS A 102 -2.40 9.89 12.26
C HIS A 102 -1.19 9.82 13.21
N ALA A 103 -0.18 9.03 12.87
CA ALA A 103 1.05 8.95 13.65
C ALA A 103 1.79 10.29 13.70
N ALA A 104 1.84 11.01 12.58
CA ALA A 104 2.46 12.34 12.52
C ALA A 104 1.74 13.34 13.43
N GLU A 105 0.41 13.32 13.45
CA GLU A 105 -0.39 14.15 14.35
C GLU A 105 -0.17 13.80 15.83
N MET A 106 -0.10 12.50 16.16
CA MET A 106 0.23 12.06 17.51
C MET A 106 1.62 12.54 17.93
N ALA A 107 2.62 12.38 17.05
CA ALA A 107 3.98 12.85 17.32
C ALA A 107 4.03 14.36 17.54
N ALA A 108 3.32 15.15 16.72
CA ALA A 108 3.20 16.60 16.89
C ALA A 108 2.52 17.01 18.22
N ASN A 109 1.66 16.15 18.78
CA ASN A 109 1.02 16.33 20.08
C ASN A 109 1.83 15.73 21.25
N GLY A 110 3.06 15.27 21.01
CA GLY A 110 4.01 14.87 22.06
C GLY A 110 3.83 13.43 22.56
N TYR A 111 3.13 12.57 21.84
CA TYR A 111 3.03 11.15 22.18
C TYR A 111 4.36 10.42 21.97
N TYR A 112 4.66 9.45 22.81
CA TYR A 112 5.85 8.62 22.68
C TYR A 112 5.71 7.61 21.52
N ALA A 113 6.83 7.24 20.92
CA ALA A 113 6.88 6.34 19.76
C ALA A 113 6.17 4.99 20.02
N GLN A 114 6.25 4.46 21.22
CA GLN A 114 5.56 3.23 21.59
C GLN A 114 4.04 3.42 21.59
N GLU A 115 3.53 4.49 22.13
CA GLU A 115 2.08 4.80 22.15
C GLU A 115 1.55 4.98 20.71
N ILE A 116 2.33 5.66 19.86
CA ILE A 116 2.00 5.82 18.44
C ILE A 116 1.95 4.46 17.74
N TRP A 117 2.94 3.61 17.97
CA TRP A 117 3.00 2.26 17.41
C TRP A 117 1.80 1.41 17.85
N GLU A 118 1.47 1.37 19.14
CA GLU A 118 0.34 0.63 19.68
C GLU A 118 -0.99 1.12 19.08
N THR A 119 -1.19 2.43 19.06
CA THR A 119 -2.41 3.06 18.53
C THR A 119 -2.56 2.78 17.03
N CYS A 120 -1.52 3.01 16.23
CA CYS A 120 -1.56 2.79 14.79
C CYS A 120 -1.72 1.31 14.43
N SER A 121 -1.09 0.40 15.18
CA SER A 121 -1.24 -1.05 14.98
C SER A 121 -2.68 -1.51 15.25
N ALA A 122 -3.33 -0.97 16.28
CA ALA A 122 -4.74 -1.22 16.55
C ALA A 122 -5.65 -0.61 15.48
N MET A 123 -5.34 0.62 15.03
CA MET A 123 -6.09 1.35 14.01
C MET A 123 -6.01 0.70 12.63
N ALA A 124 -4.90 0.03 12.30
CA ALA A 124 -4.71 -0.65 11.02
C ALA A 124 -5.86 -1.61 10.64
N LYS A 125 -6.48 -2.25 11.63
CA LYS A 125 -7.64 -3.14 11.46
C LYS A 125 -8.93 -2.40 11.09
N ARG A 126 -8.98 -1.08 11.24
CA ARG A 126 -10.15 -0.23 11.00
C ARG A 126 -10.02 0.59 9.72
N VAL A 127 -8.86 0.57 9.08
CA VAL A 127 -8.63 1.28 7.82
C VAL A 127 -9.21 0.46 6.67
N GLU A 128 -10.21 1.02 6.01
CA GLU A 128 -10.81 0.44 4.82
C GLU A 128 -10.18 1.06 3.57
N ALA A 129 -9.65 0.24 2.69
CA ALA A 129 -9.23 0.65 1.37
C ALA A 129 -9.91 -0.19 0.30
N SER A 130 -10.28 0.45 -0.78
CA SER A 130 -10.83 -0.21 -1.95
C SER A 130 -10.61 0.65 -3.19
N PHE A 131 -10.66 0.03 -4.36
CA PHE A 131 -10.48 0.73 -5.61
C PHE A 131 -11.23 0.02 -6.74
N VAL A 132 -11.58 0.77 -7.76
CA VAL A 132 -12.14 0.25 -9.02
C VAL A 132 -11.15 0.56 -10.12
N ILE A 133 -10.87 -0.42 -10.97
CA ILE A 133 -9.94 -0.29 -12.08
C ILE A 133 -10.62 -0.62 -13.41
N ASP A 134 -10.16 0.03 -14.46
CA ASP A 134 -10.71 -0.16 -15.80
C ASP A 134 -10.26 -1.49 -16.42
N SER A 135 -9.01 -1.88 -16.21
CA SER A 135 -8.44 -3.17 -16.62
C SER A 135 -7.78 -3.88 -15.44
N LEU A 136 -7.94 -5.21 -15.40
CA LEU A 136 -7.31 -6.09 -14.40
C LEU A 136 -5.93 -6.61 -14.83
N ASP A 137 -5.46 -6.28 -16.03
CA ASP A 137 -4.30 -6.91 -16.62
C ASP A 137 -3.04 -6.75 -15.77
N TYR A 138 -2.79 -5.52 -15.31
CA TYR A 138 -1.63 -5.22 -14.45
C TYR A 138 -1.75 -5.90 -13.09
N LEU A 139 -2.93 -5.85 -12.48
CA LEU A 139 -3.16 -6.44 -11.17
C LEU A 139 -3.06 -7.98 -11.20
N TYR A 140 -3.60 -8.60 -12.25
CA TYR A 140 -3.52 -10.05 -12.46
C TYR A 140 -2.07 -10.50 -12.68
N LYS A 141 -1.38 -9.85 -13.62
CA LYS A 141 0.04 -10.15 -13.91
C LYS A 141 0.94 -9.86 -12.70
N GLY A 142 0.60 -8.89 -11.86
CA GLY A 142 1.34 -8.56 -10.63
C GLY A 142 1.24 -9.63 -9.53
N GLY A 143 0.28 -10.55 -9.60
CA GLY A 143 0.21 -11.74 -8.72
C GLY A 143 -0.17 -11.49 -7.25
N ARG A 144 -0.49 -10.25 -6.84
CA ARG A 144 -0.86 -9.93 -5.44
C ARG A 144 -2.36 -9.99 -5.16
N CYS A 145 -3.15 -10.36 -6.17
CA CYS A 145 -4.59 -10.61 -6.03
C CYS A 145 -4.94 -11.98 -6.62
N SER A 146 -4.59 -13.04 -5.90
CA SER A 146 -4.82 -14.42 -6.34
C SER A 146 -6.29 -14.75 -6.56
N ALA A 147 -7.19 -14.06 -5.85
CA ALA A 147 -8.64 -14.24 -5.98
C ALA A 147 -9.21 -13.71 -7.31
N LEU A 148 -8.42 -13.02 -8.14
CA LEU A 148 -8.85 -12.57 -9.48
C LEU A 148 -9.15 -13.74 -10.44
N GLY A 149 -8.53 -14.92 -10.23
CA GLY A 149 -8.86 -16.11 -11.00
C GLY A 149 -10.34 -16.52 -10.91
N ALA A 150 -11.03 -16.11 -9.84
CA ALA A 150 -12.45 -16.37 -9.67
C ALA A 150 -13.38 -15.51 -10.57
N PHE A 151 -12.84 -14.49 -11.25
CA PHE A 151 -13.66 -13.66 -12.15
C PHE A 151 -13.95 -14.30 -13.51
N GLY A 152 -13.21 -15.34 -13.90
CA GLY A 152 -13.37 -16.04 -15.19
C GLY A 152 -13.10 -15.13 -16.41
N GLY A 153 -13.09 -15.69 -17.60
CA GLY A 153 -12.70 -15.00 -18.84
C GLY A 153 -13.69 -13.95 -19.40
N ASN A 154 -14.80 -13.65 -18.72
CA ASN A 154 -15.84 -12.75 -19.22
C ASN A 154 -15.76 -11.33 -18.62
N LEU A 155 -14.56 -10.80 -18.45
CA LEU A 155 -14.27 -9.50 -17.81
C LEU A 155 -14.45 -8.27 -18.70
N LEU A 156 -14.68 -8.46 -20.01
CA LEU A 156 -14.69 -7.40 -21.05
C LEU A 156 -15.64 -6.20 -20.81
N ARG A 157 -16.56 -6.29 -19.85
CA ARG A 157 -17.50 -5.18 -19.53
C ARG A 157 -17.73 -5.00 -18.01
N LEU A 158 -16.95 -5.66 -17.19
CA LEU A 158 -17.05 -5.55 -15.74
C LEU A 158 -15.95 -4.66 -15.20
N LYS A 159 -16.30 -3.79 -14.27
CA LYS A 159 -15.38 -2.97 -13.49
C LYS A 159 -15.43 -3.48 -12.05
N PRO A 160 -14.55 -4.38 -11.67
CA PRO A 160 -14.57 -4.94 -10.32
C PRO A 160 -14.03 -3.92 -9.32
N CYS A 161 -14.69 -3.84 -8.17
CA CYS A 161 -14.10 -3.28 -6.98
C CYS A 161 -13.16 -4.29 -6.37
N ILE A 162 -11.98 -3.87 -5.99
CA ILE A 162 -11.04 -4.62 -5.18
C ILE A 162 -11.03 -3.98 -3.80
N GLU A 163 -11.16 -4.80 -2.78
CA GLU A 163 -11.16 -4.36 -1.39
C GLU A 163 -9.95 -4.95 -0.66
N VAL A 164 -9.36 -4.16 0.23
CA VAL A 164 -8.34 -4.66 1.14
C VAL A 164 -9.03 -5.12 2.41
N ARG A 165 -9.01 -6.42 2.65
CA ARG A 165 -9.58 -7.05 3.85
C ARG A 165 -8.53 -7.92 4.51
N ASP A 166 -8.34 -7.75 5.81
CA ASP A 166 -7.37 -8.52 6.59
C ASP A 166 -5.97 -8.54 5.95
N GLY A 167 -5.55 -7.42 5.37
CA GLY A 167 -4.25 -7.27 4.72
C GLY A 167 -4.14 -7.84 3.32
N LYS A 168 -5.23 -8.34 2.72
CA LYS A 168 -5.23 -8.97 1.40
C LYS A 168 -6.17 -8.26 0.43
N MET A 169 -5.82 -8.27 -0.85
CA MET A 169 -6.74 -7.82 -1.88
C MET A 169 -7.77 -8.90 -2.18
N THR A 170 -9.03 -8.54 -2.07
CA THR A 170 -10.17 -9.43 -2.30
C THR A 170 -11.16 -8.83 -3.29
N PRO A 171 -11.82 -9.64 -4.12
CA PRO A 171 -12.88 -9.16 -4.98
C PRO A 171 -14.08 -8.67 -4.16
N GLY A 172 -14.52 -7.45 -4.46
CA GLY A 172 -15.74 -6.86 -3.93
C GLY A 172 -16.88 -6.84 -4.96
N LYS A 173 -17.68 -5.78 -4.92
CA LYS A 173 -18.79 -5.57 -5.84
C LYS A 173 -18.33 -5.45 -7.29
N LYS A 174 -19.11 -6.00 -8.21
CA LYS A 174 -18.88 -5.89 -9.66
C LYS A 174 -19.80 -4.83 -10.24
N TYR A 175 -19.19 -3.84 -10.88
CA TYR A 175 -19.91 -2.78 -11.59
C TYR A 175 -19.96 -3.02 -13.10
N ARG A 176 -20.91 -2.40 -13.78
CA ARG A 176 -21.04 -2.44 -15.24
C ARG A 176 -21.27 -1.05 -15.79
N GLY A 177 -20.64 -0.75 -16.91
CA GLY A 177 -20.82 0.50 -17.62
C GLY A 177 -19.53 1.25 -17.86
N ARG A 178 -19.68 2.52 -18.25
CA ARG A 178 -18.55 3.43 -18.43
C ARG A 178 -17.94 3.75 -17.08
N ILE A 179 -16.62 3.88 -17.05
CA ILE A 179 -15.85 4.04 -15.80
C ILE A 179 -16.34 5.27 -15.00
N GLU A 180 -16.70 6.37 -15.68
CA GLU A 180 -17.14 7.60 -15.02
C GLU A 180 -18.43 7.39 -14.21
N LYS A 181 -19.40 6.63 -14.76
CA LYS A 181 -20.64 6.29 -14.06
C LYS A 181 -20.40 5.29 -12.92
N VAL A 182 -19.52 4.33 -13.19
CA VAL A 182 -19.13 3.32 -12.20
C VAL A 182 -18.48 3.98 -10.99
N MET A 183 -17.60 4.95 -11.20
CA MET A 183 -16.93 5.66 -10.11
C MET A 183 -17.92 6.40 -9.20
N LEU A 184 -18.91 7.08 -9.78
CA LEU A 184 -19.95 7.74 -8.99
C LEU A 184 -20.74 6.74 -8.14
N GLN A 185 -21.19 5.65 -8.75
CA GLN A 185 -21.91 4.60 -8.04
C GLN A 185 -21.06 3.92 -6.97
N TYR A 186 -19.79 3.69 -7.25
CA TYR A 186 -18.85 3.12 -6.30
C TYR A 186 -18.67 4.00 -5.06
N VAL A 187 -18.45 5.31 -5.27
CA VAL A 187 -18.31 6.26 -4.15
C VAL A 187 -19.61 6.32 -3.32
N GLU A 188 -20.77 6.37 -3.99
CA GLU A 188 -22.06 6.33 -3.32
C GLU A 188 -22.22 5.06 -2.47
N ASP A 189 -21.96 3.89 -3.04
CA ASP A 189 -22.02 2.60 -2.33
C ASP A 189 -21.09 2.54 -1.10
N ARG A 190 -19.92 3.21 -1.17
CA ARG A 190 -18.95 3.22 -0.07
C ARG A 190 -19.30 4.18 1.05
N LEU A 191 -20.03 5.23 0.77
CA LEU A 191 -20.30 6.31 1.73
C LEU A 191 -21.77 6.38 2.19
N GLN A 192 -22.73 5.92 1.36
CA GLN A 192 -24.15 6.05 1.63
C GLN A 192 -24.56 5.26 2.89
N ASN A 193 -25.32 5.92 3.75
CA ASN A 193 -25.88 5.37 4.98
C ASN A 193 -24.83 4.85 5.99
N ARG A 194 -23.55 5.25 5.84
CA ARG A 194 -22.48 4.93 6.77
C ARG A 194 -22.40 5.97 7.89
N THR A 195 -22.45 5.50 9.12
CA THR A 195 -22.28 6.31 10.35
C THR A 195 -21.00 5.97 11.11
N ASP A 196 -20.29 4.95 10.66
CA ASP A 196 -19.11 4.35 11.28
C ASP A 196 -17.79 4.82 10.67
N ILE A 197 -17.84 5.70 9.66
CA ILE A 197 -16.67 6.26 8.99
C ILE A 197 -16.27 7.61 9.56
N ASP A 198 -14.97 7.84 9.67
CA ASP A 198 -14.42 9.15 9.95
C ASP A 198 -14.45 10.02 8.69
N LYS A 199 -15.40 10.96 8.64
CA LYS A 199 -15.60 11.85 7.49
C LYS A 199 -14.49 12.87 7.30
N HIS A 200 -13.63 13.08 8.29
CA HIS A 200 -12.47 13.98 8.20
C HIS A 200 -11.29 13.32 7.49
N ARG A 201 -11.34 11.99 7.31
CA ARG A 201 -10.21 11.21 6.78
C ARG A 201 -10.65 10.26 5.67
N ILE A 202 -11.15 10.84 4.58
CA ILE A 202 -11.49 10.13 3.36
C ILE A 202 -10.54 10.58 2.26
N PHE A 203 -9.75 9.66 1.72
CA PHE A 203 -8.87 9.92 0.58
C PHE A 203 -9.40 9.29 -0.68
N ILE A 204 -9.31 10.03 -1.77
CA ILE A 204 -9.58 9.56 -3.13
C ILE A 204 -8.29 9.77 -3.92
N THR A 205 -7.78 8.68 -4.49
CA THR A 205 -6.56 8.67 -5.31
C THR A 205 -6.92 8.29 -6.73
N HIS A 206 -6.37 8.99 -7.72
CA HIS A 206 -6.62 8.73 -9.14
C HIS A 206 -5.33 8.84 -9.96
#